data_bc34944e0bd3fbf90004e49a3d2b0f46
#
_entry.id   bc34944e0bd3fbf90004e49a3d2b0f46
#
_cell.length_a   1.000
_cell.length_b   1.000
_cell.length_c   1.000
_cell.angle_alpha   90.00
_cell.angle_beta   90.00
_cell.angle_gamma   90.00
#
_symmetry.space_group_name_H-M   'P 1'
#
loop_
_entity.id
_entity.type
_entity.pdbx_description
1 polymer ?
#
loop_
_entity_poly.entity_id
_entity_poly.type
_entity_poly.pdbx_seq_one_letter_code
_entity_poly.pdbx_strand_id
1 'polypeptide(L)' 'MKYRIGDQVVHLTFGPGRIIAIDEKRIAGKTRKYYVVDTGEMKIWVL' A
#
# COMPACT_ATOMS: atom_id res chain seq x y z
N MET A 1 -3.18 -12.98 -3.28
CA MET A 1 -2.65 -12.83 -1.91
C MET A 1 -3.23 -11.60 -1.26
N LYS A 2 -3.58 -11.74 -0.01
CA LYS A 2 -4.13 -10.61 0.74
C LYS A 2 -3.15 -10.19 1.82
N TYR A 3 -2.88 -8.89 1.89
CA TYR A 3 -2.06 -8.31 2.92
C TYR A 3 -2.97 -7.65 3.95
N ARG A 4 -2.45 -7.51 5.16
CA ARG A 4 -3.18 -6.89 6.28
C ARG A 4 -2.42 -5.69 6.78
N ILE A 5 -3.14 -4.78 7.43
CA ILE A 5 -2.50 -3.66 8.13
C ILE A 5 -1.58 -4.23 9.19
N GLY A 6 -0.35 -3.74 9.21
CA GLY A 6 0.70 -4.22 10.11
C GLY A 6 1.67 -5.20 9.46
N ASP A 7 1.36 -5.72 8.28
CA ASP A 7 2.25 -6.64 7.59
C ASP A 7 3.50 -5.91 7.09
N GLN A 8 4.63 -6.59 7.19
CA GLN A 8 5.85 -6.13 6.56
C GLN A 8 5.91 -6.60 5.12
N VAL A 9 6.29 -5.71 4.25
CA VAL A 9 6.41 -6.00 2.81
C VAL A 9 7.70 -5.42 2.29
N VAL A 10 8.16 -5.93 1.15
CA VAL A 10 9.34 -5.39 0.48
C VAL A 10 8.91 -4.97 -0.92
N HIS A 11 9.07 -3.70 -1.21
CA HIS A 11 8.83 -3.18 -2.56
C HIS A 11 10.13 -3.24 -3.35
N LEU A 12 10.06 -3.68 -4.59
CA LEU A 12 11.27 -3.85 -5.41
C LEU A 12 12.04 -2.56 -5.59
N THR A 13 11.35 -1.44 -5.67
CA THR A 13 11.98 -0.13 -5.89
C THR A 13 12.27 0.59 -4.58
N PHE A 14 11.31 0.56 -3.65
CA PHE A 14 11.39 1.39 -2.44
C PHE A 14 11.87 0.64 -1.20
N GLY A 15 12.05 -0.68 -1.32
CA GLY A 15 12.59 -1.47 -0.22
C GLY A 15 11.54 -1.88 0.81
N PRO A 16 11.99 -2.20 2.03
CA PRO A 16 11.10 -2.70 3.06
C PRO A 16 10.19 -1.61 3.61
N GLY A 17 8.98 -2.01 3.97
CA GLY A 17 8.00 -1.11 4.54
C GLY A 17 6.95 -1.88 5.30
N ARG A 18 5.98 -1.15 5.82
CA ARG A 18 4.87 -1.75 6.57
C ARG A 18 3.56 -1.19 6.05
N ILE A 19 2.60 -2.07 5.90
CA ILE A 19 1.26 -1.64 5.50
C ILE A 19 0.60 -0.97 6.69
N ILE A 20 0.27 0.31 6.54
CA ILE A 20 -0.33 1.10 7.60
C ILE A 20 -1.82 1.37 7.37
N ALA A 21 -2.27 1.20 6.13
CA ALA A 21 -3.67 1.44 5.80
C ALA A 21 -4.01 0.74 4.49
N ILE A 22 -5.29 0.56 4.28
CA ILE A 22 -5.82 0.11 2.99
C ILE A 22 -6.78 1.21 2.53
N ASP A 23 -6.47 1.78 1.39
CA ASP A 23 -7.22 2.90 0.84
C ASP A 23 -8.05 2.44 -0.36
N GLU A 24 -9.17 3.07 -0.55
CA GLU A 24 -10.06 2.73 -1.65
C GLU A 24 -10.40 4.01 -2.40
N LYS A 25 -10.11 4.03 -3.69
CA LYS A 25 -10.35 5.19 -4.53
C LYS A 25 -11.23 4.83 -5.70
N ARG A 26 -12.13 5.75 -6.03
CA ARG A 26 -13.00 5.61 -7.17
C ARG A 26 -12.52 6.55 -8.27
N ILE A 27 -12.06 5.95 -9.36
CA ILE A 27 -11.53 6.70 -10.49
C ILE A 27 -12.25 6.22 -11.74
N ALA A 28 -12.86 7.15 -12.49
CA ALA A 28 -13.57 6.86 -13.73
C ALA A 28 -14.63 5.76 -13.56
N GLY A 29 -15.36 5.81 -12.46
CA GLY A 29 -16.42 4.85 -12.18
C GLY A 29 -15.95 3.49 -11.69
N LYS A 30 -14.65 3.32 -11.53
CA LYS A 30 -14.08 2.07 -11.02
C LYS A 30 -13.50 2.26 -9.64
N THR A 31 -13.76 1.31 -8.76
CA THR A 31 -13.20 1.32 -7.41
C THR A 31 -11.93 0.50 -7.38
N ARG A 32 -10.86 1.08 -6.83
CA ARG A 32 -9.58 0.39 -6.71
C ARG A 32 -9.09 0.47 -5.28
N LYS A 33 -8.55 -0.63 -4.82
CA LYS A 33 -7.94 -0.70 -3.50
C LYS A 33 -6.44 -0.56 -3.61
N TYR A 34 -5.88 0.22 -2.69
CA TYR A 34 -4.45 0.46 -2.60
C TYR A 34 -3.99 0.15 -1.20
N TYR A 35 -2.84 -0.51 -1.10
CA TYR A 35 -2.16 -0.64 0.18
C TYR A 35 -1.29 0.59 0.38
N VAL A 36 -1.39 1.19 1.55
CA VAL A 36 -0.52 2.31 1.90
C VAL A 36 0.65 1.74 2.69
N VAL A 37 1.83 1.87 2.13
CA VAL A 37 3.06 1.32 2.70
C VAL A 37 3.92 2.46 3.21
N ASP A 38 4.32 2.37 4.47
CA ASP A 38 5.23 3.33 5.09
C ASP A 38 6.62 2.72 5.11
N THR A 39 7.56 3.34 4.40
CA THR A 39 8.94 2.88 4.34
C THR A 39 9.84 3.55 5.39
N GLY A 40 9.27 4.42 6.21
CA GLY A 40 10.03 5.22 7.16
C GLY A 40 10.42 6.58 6.62
N GLU A 41 10.67 6.68 5.34
CA GLU A 41 11.01 7.93 4.68
C GLU A 41 9.84 8.51 3.89
N MET A 42 8.98 7.64 3.39
CA MET A 42 7.85 8.07 2.57
C MET A 42 6.70 7.08 2.71
N LYS A 43 5.55 7.50 2.24
CA LYS A 43 4.39 6.65 2.11
C LYS A 43 4.11 6.42 0.64
N ILE A 44 3.87 5.16 0.28
CA ILE A 44 3.57 4.80 -1.11
C ILE A 44 2.24 4.05 -1.18
N TRP A 45 1.53 4.26 -2.26
CA TRP A 45 0.27 3.58 -2.53
C TRP A 45 0.52 2.50 -3.57
N VAL A 46 0.23 1.26 -3.20
CA VAL A 46 0.49 0.09 -4.03
C VAL A 46 -0.83 -0.58 -4.37
N LEU A 47 -1.03 -0.78 -5.65
CA LEU A 47 -2.23 -1.43 -6.15
C LEU A 47 -2.26 -2.92 -5.85
#